data_c9ede6a9af8d0067219e9e1cc61ca06c
#
_entry.id   c9ede6a9af8d0067219e9e1cc61ca06c
#
_cell.length_a   1.000
_cell.length_b   1.000
_cell.length_c   1.000
_cell.angle_alpha   90.00
_cell.angle_beta   90.00
_cell.angle_gamma   90.00
#
_symmetry.space_group_name_H-M   'P 1'
#
loop_
_entity.id
_entity.type
_entity.pdbx_description
1 polymer ?
#
loop_
_entity_poly.entity_id
_entity_poly.type
_entity_poly.pdbx_seq_one_letter_code
_entity_poly.pdbx_strand_id
1 'polypeptide(L)'
;YGFDYLLDSIGRPRLVRFIGFEGFNFPNNMGIASKKYNYDEYGNISVIAYLDPAGNPVLNEQRWATYTRKCDENGNIVKGVYLGIDQKICPLSNGGGIIGKEYDEHGNSITESIFDKDGQLAWGREGVARCVAKYNKQGRIIETANYGTDGNLCFNKKGYARLLSTYDDCGNVIEMAYYGVDGAPCFNKKGYAKWIGRYDKYGNMIESAYFDTDGEPVRDKEGVMKVEAVYNNKGYISSISYVDAGGNLVPNKIGIAQVTITYDNNNNLEKISFKDADGAPCPIANVRLEYDESGNQTGQFVSCLEDKLFQPAGFNWRAKYDKGNLVEKVYLNNVKEPYLNPNEGYAKYIAKYNERGRLIELSFFDTEEKPCLNNKGYAKVSYGYDEWGNVTEILFLGVDGKPCTDSSGVARCVMRYDERGNKIEEATFDPEGNPCLNAQGAAKMTAVCDSWGNVTEMTYWGTDGRLGLNKEGFAKLNFKYDERGFREETAYFDVNNKLCMHTGGYAKVLEKYDPRGNCTE
;
A
#
# COMPACT_ATOMS: atom_id res chain seq x y z
N TYR A 1 12.15 11.82 -1.71
CA TYR A 1 11.52 12.58 -0.62
C TYR A 1 12.17 12.19 0.68
N GLY A 2 12.74 13.17 1.42
CA GLY A 2 13.29 13.00 2.75
C GLY A 2 12.47 13.75 3.80
N PHE A 3 12.86 13.58 5.06
CA PHE A 3 12.28 14.33 6.17
C PHE A 3 13.42 14.93 6.96
N ASP A 4 13.32 16.23 7.26
CA ASP A 4 14.18 16.94 8.19
C ASP A 4 13.44 17.13 9.51
N TYR A 5 14.14 16.91 10.63
CA TYR A 5 13.55 16.93 11.96
C TYR A 5 14.26 17.97 12.84
N LEU A 6 13.55 19.03 13.21
CA LEU A 6 13.97 19.87 14.31
C LEU A 6 13.48 19.24 15.62
N LEU A 7 14.40 18.84 16.48
CA LEU A 7 14.09 18.17 17.74
C LEU A 7 14.10 19.18 18.92
N ASP A 8 13.41 18.84 20.01
CA ASP A 8 13.54 19.53 21.29
C ASP A 8 14.78 19.03 22.09
N SER A 9 15.01 19.61 23.27
CA SER A 9 16.15 19.27 24.13
C SER A 9 16.22 17.82 24.62
N ILE A 10 15.13 17.06 24.46
CA ILE A 10 15.04 15.64 24.83
C ILE A 10 14.80 14.72 23.63
N GLY A 11 14.99 15.24 22.40
CA GLY A 11 14.99 14.46 21.17
C GLY A 11 13.62 14.20 20.54
N ARG A 12 12.56 14.95 20.90
CA ARG A 12 11.24 14.80 20.27
C ARG A 12 11.09 15.76 19.08
N PRO A 13 10.48 15.36 17.97
CA PRO A 13 10.25 16.22 16.81
C PRO A 13 9.42 17.45 17.15
N ARG A 14 9.97 18.66 16.97
CA ARG A 14 9.23 19.93 17.04
C ARG A 14 8.75 20.40 15.68
N LEU A 15 9.53 20.10 14.64
CA LEU A 15 9.19 20.40 13.26
C LEU A 15 9.68 19.25 12.39
N VAL A 16 8.82 18.76 11.50
CA VAL A 16 9.19 17.79 10.46
C VAL A 16 8.97 18.47 9.13
N ARG A 17 10.03 18.75 8.40
CA ARG A 17 9.98 19.33 7.06
C ARG A 17 9.92 18.21 6.02
N PHE A 18 9.09 18.39 5.02
CA PHE A 18 9.15 17.55 3.82
C PHE A 18 10.24 18.11 2.92
N ILE A 19 11.26 17.28 2.69
CA ILE A 19 12.37 17.65 1.85
C ILE A 19 12.14 17.01 0.49
N GLY A 20 12.04 17.83 -0.56
CA GLY A 20 12.15 17.39 -1.94
C GLY A 20 13.57 16.88 -2.20
N PHE A 21 13.84 16.45 -3.41
CA PHE A 21 15.17 16.02 -3.87
C PHE A 21 16.27 17.08 -3.63
N GLU A 22 15.92 18.24 -3.16
CA GLU A 22 16.63 19.51 -3.17
C GLU A 22 16.97 20.04 -1.78
N GLY A 23 16.64 19.30 -0.70
CA GLY A 23 16.95 19.75 0.67
C GLY A 23 16.15 20.97 1.18
N PHE A 24 15.26 21.55 0.37
CA PHE A 24 14.34 22.61 0.79
C PHE A 24 12.95 22.07 1.14
N ASN A 25 12.21 22.82 1.97
CA ASN A 25 10.80 22.58 2.24
C ASN A 25 10.03 22.47 0.93
N PHE A 26 9.85 21.25 0.44
CA PHE A 26 9.08 21.00 -0.78
C PHE A 26 7.65 20.69 -0.38
N PRO A 27 6.67 21.54 -0.76
CA PRO A 27 5.29 21.25 -0.49
C PRO A 27 4.85 20.01 -1.27
N ASN A 28 4.09 19.12 -0.61
CA ASN A 28 3.38 18.07 -1.32
C ASN A 28 2.30 18.68 -2.25
N ASN A 29 1.58 17.85 -2.98
CA ASN A 29 0.49 18.26 -3.90
C ASN A 29 -0.59 19.15 -3.26
N MET A 30 -0.59 19.29 -1.93
CA MET A 30 -1.52 20.13 -1.16
C MET A 30 -0.87 21.39 -0.61
N GLY A 31 0.36 21.67 -0.96
CA GLY A 31 1.11 22.84 -0.46
C GLY A 31 1.68 22.66 0.95
N ILE A 32 1.63 21.46 1.54
CA ILE A 32 2.20 21.19 2.87
C ILE A 32 3.69 20.94 2.73
N ALA A 33 4.49 21.80 3.36
CA ALA A 33 5.95 21.70 3.38
C ALA A 33 6.49 21.17 4.71
N SER A 34 5.74 21.33 5.81
CA SER A 34 6.17 20.86 7.11
C SER A 34 5.03 20.56 8.07
N LYS A 35 5.33 19.77 9.12
CA LYS A 35 4.47 19.52 10.28
C LYS A 35 5.17 20.04 11.53
N LYS A 36 4.49 20.89 12.30
CA LYS A 36 4.96 21.40 13.59
C LYS A 36 4.26 20.65 14.72
N TYR A 37 5.03 20.34 15.77
CA TYR A 37 4.55 19.68 16.97
C TYR A 37 4.87 20.53 18.20
N ASN A 38 3.91 20.67 19.12
CA ASN A 38 4.14 21.13 20.47
C ASN A 38 3.77 20.01 21.44
N TYR A 39 4.34 20.06 22.63
CA TYR A 39 4.10 19.08 23.68
C TYR A 39 3.60 19.77 24.94
N ASP A 40 2.78 19.07 25.73
CA ASP A 40 2.40 19.50 27.08
C ASP A 40 3.53 19.18 28.10
N GLU A 41 3.30 19.54 29.35
CA GLU A 41 4.25 19.32 30.44
C GLU A 41 4.55 17.83 30.72
N TYR A 42 3.65 16.94 30.34
CA TYR A 42 3.80 15.48 30.48
C TYR A 42 4.46 14.82 29.25
N GLY A 43 4.72 15.60 28.20
CA GLY A 43 5.35 15.09 26.98
C GLY A 43 4.37 14.58 25.92
N ASN A 44 3.06 14.73 26.11
CA ASN A 44 2.08 14.39 25.09
C ASN A 44 2.07 15.48 24.01
N ILE A 45 1.88 15.12 22.75
CA ILE A 45 1.71 16.11 21.69
C ILE A 45 0.45 16.94 22.00
N SER A 46 0.58 18.25 22.10
CA SER A 46 -0.52 19.18 22.36
C SER A 46 -0.98 19.94 21.10
N VAL A 47 -0.09 20.07 20.10
CA VAL A 47 -0.41 20.71 18.81
C VAL A 47 0.25 19.95 17.67
N ILE A 48 -0.50 19.80 16.57
CA ILE A 48 0.00 19.40 15.26
C ILE A 48 -0.44 20.47 14.25
N ALA A 49 0.49 21.11 13.55
CA ALA A 49 0.16 22.10 12.52
C ALA A 49 0.82 21.74 11.20
N TYR A 50 0.08 21.89 10.09
CA TYR A 50 0.58 21.78 8.73
C TYR A 50 0.92 23.17 8.21
N LEU A 51 2.14 23.32 7.67
CA LEU A 51 2.66 24.61 7.26
C LEU A 51 3.12 24.55 5.80
N ASP A 52 2.95 25.68 5.09
CA ASP A 52 3.50 25.91 3.77
C ASP A 52 5.02 26.19 3.84
N PRO A 53 5.73 26.37 2.70
CA PRO A 53 7.16 26.71 2.71
C PRO A 53 7.51 28.00 3.44
N ALA A 54 6.57 28.96 3.53
CA ALA A 54 6.75 30.22 4.21
C ALA A 54 6.46 30.12 5.73
N GLY A 55 6.01 28.94 6.20
CA GLY A 55 5.66 28.70 7.59
C GLY A 55 4.22 29.10 7.96
N ASN A 56 3.38 29.43 7.01
CA ASN A 56 1.97 29.73 7.25
C ASN A 56 1.14 28.45 7.34
N PRO A 57 0.06 28.44 8.14
CA PRO A 57 -0.86 27.29 8.18
C PRO A 57 -1.49 26.98 6.82
N VAL A 58 -1.51 25.70 6.43
CA VAL A 58 -2.09 25.19 5.18
C VAL A 58 -3.01 24.01 5.44
N LEU A 59 -4.10 23.88 4.68
CA LEU A 59 -5.08 22.80 4.86
C LEU A 59 -4.51 21.45 4.40
N ASN A 60 -4.76 20.42 5.20
CA ASN A 60 -4.51 19.03 4.80
C ASN A 60 -5.71 18.44 4.02
N GLU A 61 -5.64 17.15 3.65
CA GLU A 61 -6.71 16.42 2.93
C GLU A 61 -8.06 16.45 3.65
N GLN A 62 -8.07 16.56 4.97
CA GLN A 62 -9.26 16.63 5.80
C GLN A 62 -9.76 18.06 6.01
N ARG A 63 -9.14 19.04 5.34
CA ARG A 63 -9.48 20.48 5.35
C ARG A 63 -9.28 21.20 6.68
N TRP A 64 -8.28 20.81 7.48
CA TRP A 64 -7.82 21.58 8.63
C TRP A 64 -6.32 21.84 8.55
N ALA A 65 -5.87 22.92 9.18
CA ALA A 65 -4.45 23.34 9.17
C ALA A 65 -3.75 23.01 10.49
N THR A 66 -4.46 23.12 11.61
CA THR A 66 -3.91 22.87 12.95
C THR A 66 -4.87 22.00 13.75
N TYR A 67 -4.32 21.02 14.47
CA TYR A 67 -5.02 20.23 15.46
C TYR A 67 -4.40 20.46 16.83
N THR A 68 -5.19 20.97 17.78
CA THR A 68 -4.76 21.13 19.17
C THR A 68 -5.45 20.08 20.02
N ARG A 69 -4.78 19.55 21.03
CA ARG A 69 -5.36 18.58 21.93
C ARG A 69 -4.94 18.83 23.38
N LYS A 70 -5.82 18.49 24.30
CA LYS A 70 -5.57 18.43 25.74
C LYS A 70 -5.66 16.98 26.17
N CYS A 71 -4.67 16.52 26.92
CA CYS A 71 -4.65 15.20 27.55
C CYS A 71 -4.95 15.33 29.05
N ASP A 72 -5.41 14.22 29.66
CA ASP A 72 -5.45 14.05 31.11
C ASP A 72 -4.07 13.63 31.65
N GLU A 73 -3.97 13.40 32.94
CA GLU A 73 -2.74 12.94 33.62
C GLU A 73 -2.24 11.57 33.15
N ASN A 74 -3.10 10.75 32.57
CA ASN A 74 -2.77 9.44 32.01
C ASN A 74 -2.39 9.51 30.52
N GLY A 75 -2.40 10.71 29.91
CA GLY A 75 -2.11 10.91 28.50
C GLY A 75 -3.28 10.65 27.54
N ASN A 76 -4.50 10.42 28.05
CA ASN A 76 -5.68 10.24 27.23
C ASN A 76 -6.17 11.59 26.68
N ILE A 77 -6.55 11.65 25.40
CA ILE A 77 -7.01 12.89 24.75
C ILE A 77 -8.43 13.21 25.22
N VAL A 78 -8.59 14.17 26.12
CA VAL A 78 -9.92 14.61 26.61
C VAL A 78 -10.55 15.68 25.72
N LYS A 79 -9.77 16.44 24.97
CA LYS A 79 -10.28 17.43 24.01
C LYS A 79 -9.35 17.56 22.81
N GLY A 80 -9.94 17.59 21.61
CA GLY A 80 -9.26 17.89 20.35
C GLY A 80 -9.98 19.03 19.63
N VAL A 81 -9.23 19.96 19.02
CA VAL A 81 -9.81 21.09 18.26
C VAL A 81 -9.10 21.20 16.92
N TYR A 82 -9.88 21.24 15.86
CA TYR A 82 -9.41 21.45 14.50
C TYR A 82 -9.54 22.92 14.12
N LEU A 83 -8.47 23.50 13.61
CA LEU A 83 -8.39 24.89 13.22
C LEU A 83 -8.07 25.03 11.73
N GLY A 84 -8.68 26.03 11.10
CA GLY A 84 -8.42 26.42 9.72
C GLY A 84 -7.12 27.21 9.58
N ILE A 85 -6.86 27.73 8.38
CA ILE A 85 -5.69 28.59 8.09
C ILE A 85 -5.75 29.91 8.86
N ASP A 86 -6.95 30.39 9.18
CA ASP A 86 -7.18 31.59 9.99
C ASP A 86 -7.10 31.34 11.50
N GLN A 87 -6.69 30.13 11.89
CA GLN A 87 -6.60 29.65 13.27
C GLN A 87 -7.94 29.69 14.06
N LYS A 88 -9.07 29.81 13.36
CA LYS A 88 -10.39 29.62 13.93
C LYS A 88 -10.83 28.17 13.82
N ILE A 89 -11.79 27.77 14.67
CA ILE A 89 -12.34 26.42 14.64
C ILE A 89 -12.88 26.13 13.25
N CYS A 90 -12.32 25.09 12.63
CA CYS A 90 -12.65 24.64 11.29
C CYS A 90 -13.61 23.45 11.41
N PRO A 91 -14.85 23.57 10.94
CA PRO A 91 -15.72 22.40 10.87
C PRO A 91 -15.09 21.40 9.89
N LEU A 92 -14.91 20.17 10.35
CA LEU A 92 -14.58 19.06 9.49
C LEU A 92 -15.69 18.86 8.45
N SER A 93 -15.43 18.18 7.35
CA SER A 93 -16.39 17.94 6.25
C SER A 93 -17.76 17.39 6.67
N ASN A 94 -17.96 17.13 7.93
CA ASN A 94 -19.11 16.54 8.60
C ASN A 94 -19.70 17.44 9.74
N GLY A 95 -19.25 18.69 9.91
CA GLY A 95 -19.93 19.72 10.72
C GLY A 95 -19.23 20.12 12.02
N GLY A 96 -18.58 19.23 12.75
CA GLY A 96 -17.93 19.55 14.04
C GLY A 96 -16.45 19.85 13.93
N GLY A 97 -15.96 20.78 14.73
CA GLY A 97 -14.53 21.15 14.78
C GLY A 97 -13.85 20.85 16.12
N ILE A 98 -14.61 20.40 17.11
CA ILE A 98 -14.12 20.05 18.46
C ILE A 98 -14.57 18.62 18.77
N ILE A 99 -13.63 17.82 19.30
CA ILE A 99 -13.91 16.48 19.84
C ILE A 99 -13.66 16.52 21.35
N GLY A 100 -14.61 16.04 22.13
CA GLY A 100 -14.47 15.79 23.57
C GLY A 100 -14.55 14.30 23.86
N LYS A 101 -13.72 13.79 24.78
CA LYS A 101 -13.76 12.40 25.23
C LYS A 101 -13.72 12.32 26.74
N GLU A 102 -14.41 11.32 27.27
CA GLU A 102 -14.38 10.95 28.68
C GLU A 102 -13.94 9.51 28.80
N TYR A 103 -13.25 9.20 29.90
CA TYR A 103 -12.67 7.88 30.13
C TYR A 103 -13.09 7.36 31.50
N ASP A 104 -13.18 6.05 31.65
CA ASP A 104 -13.32 5.40 32.94
C ASP A 104 -11.95 5.28 33.64
N GLU A 105 -11.96 4.75 34.88
CA GLU A 105 -10.74 4.53 35.68
C GLU A 105 -9.74 3.56 35.07
N HIS A 106 -10.15 2.79 34.07
CA HIS A 106 -9.30 1.84 33.34
C HIS A 106 -8.75 2.42 32.03
N GLY A 107 -9.09 3.69 31.69
CA GLY A 107 -8.68 4.34 30.46
C GLY A 107 -9.53 3.97 29.23
N ASN A 108 -10.68 3.31 29.40
CA ASN A 108 -11.61 3.06 28.31
C ASN A 108 -12.39 4.31 27.97
N SER A 109 -12.50 4.67 26.69
CA SER A 109 -13.28 5.85 26.25
C SER A 109 -14.78 5.59 26.36
N ILE A 110 -15.41 6.10 27.42
CA ILE A 110 -16.84 5.93 27.70
C ILE A 110 -17.73 6.91 26.95
N THR A 111 -17.21 8.07 26.56
CA THR A 111 -17.95 9.08 25.80
C THR A 111 -17.05 9.72 24.75
N GLU A 112 -17.58 9.88 23.54
CA GLU A 112 -16.99 10.74 22.50
C GLU A 112 -18.08 11.70 22.02
N SER A 113 -17.81 13.02 22.07
CA SER A 113 -18.73 14.07 21.67
C SER A 113 -18.10 15.00 20.64
N ILE A 114 -18.89 15.46 19.70
CA ILE A 114 -18.50 16.42 18.67
C ILE A 114 -19.19 17.73 18.94
N PHE A 115 -18.44 18.84 18.86
CA PHE A 115 -18.98 20.18 19.12
C PHE A 115 -18.62 21.13 17.96
N ASP A 116 -19.46 22.13 17.76
CA ASP A 116 -19.21 23.27 16.88
C ASP A 116 -18.30 24.31 17.54
N LYS A 117 -18.08 25.45 16.82
CA LYS A 117 -17.29 26.59 17.32
C LYS A 117 -17.85 27.27 18.56
N ASP A 118 -19.16 27.16 18.81
CA ASP A 118 -19.87 27.78 19.94
C ASP A 118 -19.98 26.81 21.15
N GLY A 119 -19.39 25.59 21.00
CA GLY A 119 -19.40 24.57 22.04
C GLY A 119 -20.72 23.79 22.15
N GLN A 120 -21.59 23.91 21.12
CA GLN A 120 -22.84 23.14 21.05
C GLN A 120 -22.55 21.80 20.36
N LEU A 121 -23.33 20.76 20.71
CA LEU A 121 -23.21 19.46 20.01
C LEU A 121 -23.44 19.63 18.51
N ALA A 122 -22.56 19.04 17.73
CA ALA A 122 -22.57 19.08 16.28
C ALA A 122 -22.50 17.66 15.69
N TRP A 123 -23.04 17.49 14.50
CA TRP A 123 -22.98 16.22 13.79
C TRP A 123 -21.54 15.84 13.42
N GLY A 124 -21.18 14.60 13.67
CA GLY A 124 -19.90 14.03 13.31
C GLY A 124 -19.97 13.15 12.06
N ARG A 125 -18.83 12.55 11.71
CA ARG A 125 -18.65 11.74 10.49
C ARG A 125 -19.62 10.56 10.40
N GLU A 126 -19.91 9.89 11.51
CA GLU A 126 -20.83 8.74 11.56
C GLU A 126 -22.31 9.14 11.63
N GLY A 127 -22.62 10.45 11.52
CA GLY A 127 -23.99 10.98 11.63
C GLY A 127 -24.49 11.00 13.06
N VAL A 128 -23.61 11.15 14.02
CA VAL A 128 -23.92 11.25 15.46
C VAL A 128 -23.17 12.43 16.07
N ALA A 129 -23.75 13.07 17.10
CA ALA A 129 -23.11 14.15 17.82
C ALA A 129 -22.36 13.64 19.07
N ARG A 130 -22.86 12.57 19.68
CA ARG A 130 -22.21 11.92 20.82
C ARG A 130 -22.41 10.40 20.73
N CYS A 131 -21.36 9.65 21.03
CA CYS A 131 -21.39 8.21 21.23
C CYS A 131 -21.01 7.89 22.67
N VAL A 132 -21.78 7.02 23.34
CA VAL A 132 -21.49 6.51 24.68
C VAL A 132 -21.23 5.02 24.57
N ALA A 133 -20.15 4.54 25.21
CA ALA A 133 -19.79 3.14 25.25
C ALA A 133 -19.79 2.61 26.68
N LYS A 134 -20.21 1.35 26.86
CA LYS A 134 -20.05 0.59 28.10
C LYS A 134 -19.16 -0.60 27.87
N TYR A 135 -18.38 -0.92 28.87
CA TYR A 135 -17.38 -1.99 28.82
C TYR A 135 -17.69 -3.06 29.88
N ASN A 136 -17.31 -4.29 29.60
CA ASN A 136 -17.27 -5.33 30.61
C ASN A 136 -15.96 -5.25 31.42
N LYS A 137 -15.82 -6.13 32.43
CA LYS A 137 -14.63 -6.20 33.30
C LYS A 137 -13.32 -6.51 32.54
N GLN A 138 -13.40 -7.03 31.32
CA GLN A 138 -12.25 -7.31 30.45
C GLN A 138 -11.92 -6.18 29.48
N GLY A 139 -12.59 -4.99 29.60
CA GLY A 139 -12.38 -3.84 28.72
C GLY A 139 -12.98 -4.00 27.31
N ARG A 140 -13.94 -4.91 27.10
CA ARG A 140 -14.62 -5.10 25.82
C ARG A 140 -15.92 -4.33 25.79
N ILE A 141 -16.23 -3.69 24.64
CA ILE A 141 -17.45 -2.91 24.45
C ILE A 141 -18.68 -3.84 24.42
N ILE A 142 -19.57 -3.70 25.42
CA ILE A 142 -20.82 -4.46 25.50
C ILE A 142 -22.02 -3.64 25.01
N GLU A 143 -21.93 -2.32 24.98
CA GLU A 143 -22.97 -1.43 24.46
C GLU A 143 -22.34 -0.18 23.85
N THR A 144 -22.91 0.28 22.72
CA THR A 144 -22.73 1.65 22.25
C THR A 144 -24.08 2.30 22.02
N ALA A 145 -24.22 3.60 22.35
CA ALA A 145 -25.41 4.39 22.13
C ALA A 145 -25.06 5.72 21.44
N ASN A 146 -25.81 6.06 20.41
CA ASN A 146 -25.59 7.21 19.54
C ASN A 146 -26.62 8.30 19.81
N TYR A 147 -26.17 9.54 19.95
CA TYR A 147 -27.01 10.69 20.27
C TYR A 147 -26.85 11.80 19.24
N GLY A 148 -27.96 12.49 18.97
CA GLY A 148 -28.01 13.66 18.10
C GLY A 148 -27.59 14.95 18.82
N THR A 149 -27.67 16.06 18.10
CA THR A 149 -27.37 17.41 18.62
C THR A 149 -28.37 17.90 19.68
N ASP A 150 -29.55 17.31 19.71
CA ASP A 150 -30.60 17.55 20.72
C ASP A 150 -30.40 16.72 22.01
N GLY A 151 -29.35 15.88 22.05
CA GLY A 151 -29.07 15.00 23.17
C GLY A 151 -29.93 13.73 23.23
N ASN A 152 -30.84 13.52 22.28
CA ASN A 152 -31.66 12.31 22.17
C ASN A 152 -30.96 11.23 21.34
N LEU A 153 -31.38 9.96 21.52
CA LEU A 153 -30.91 8.85 20.68
C LEU A 153 -31.18 9.15 19.20
N CYS A 154 -30.21 8.88 18.37
CA CYS A 154 -30.30 9.04 16.91
C CYS A 154 -29.69 7.86 16.15
N PHE A 155 -30.15 7.64 14.92
CA PHE A 155 -29.55 6.67 14.04
C PHE A 155 -28.19 7.17 13.55
N ASN A 156 -27.20 6.29 13.61
CA ASN A 156 -25.92 6.52 12.93
C ASN A 156 -26.02 6.18 11.42
N LYS A 157 -24.95 6.42 10.67
CA LYS A 157 -24.88 6.08 9.24
C LYS A 157 -24.99 4.58 8.94
N LYS A 158 -24.83 3.70 9.94
CA LYS A 158 -25.02 2.25 9.81
C LYS A 158 -26.45 1.80 10.08
N GLY A 159 -27.35 2.73 10.46
CA GLY A 159 -28.80 2.51 10.55
C GLY A 159 -29.27 2.01 11.92
N TYR A 160 -28.56 2.28 13.01
CA TYR A 160 -29.00 1.94 14.38
C TYR A 160 -28.64 3.05 15.37
N ALA A 161 -29.41 3.15 16.45
CA ALA A 161 -29.15 4.07 17.55
C ALA A 161 -28.33 3.44 18.68
N ARG A 162 -28.54 2.15 18.95
CA ARG A 162 -27.77 1.38 19.94
C ARG A 162 -27.33 0.05 19.37
N LEU A 163 -26.17 -0.43 19.83
CA LEU A 163 -25.63 -1.75 19.56
C LEU A 163 -25.29 -2.42 20.90
N LEU A 164 -25.77 -3.64 21.10
CA LEU A 164 -25.35 -4.51 22.18
C LEU A 164 -24.46 -5.62 21.62
N SER A 165 -23.40 -5.96 22.34
CA SER A 165 -22.47 -7.05 21.98
C SER A 165 -22.28 -7.98 23.16
N THR A 166 -22.32 -9.28 22.91
CA THR A 166 -21.97 -10.31 23.89
C THR A 166 -20.77 -11.11 23.41
N TYR A 167 -20.04 -11.67 24.37
CA TYR A 167 -18.79 -12.37 24.11
C TYR A 167 -18.78 -13.72 24.80
N ASP A 168 -18.08 -14.70 24.21
CA ASP A 168 -17.74 -15.93 24.90
C ASP A 168 -16.56 -15.71 25.89
N ASP A 169 -16.20 -16.74 26.64
CA ASP A 169 -15.10 -16.70 27.60
C ASP A 169 -13.73 -16.45 26.94
N CYS A 170 -13.58 -16.83 25.67
CA CYS A 170 -12.37 -16.60 24.88
C CYS A 170 -12.29 -15.17 24.32
N GLY A 171 -13.42 -14.43 24.33
CA GLY A 171 -13.52 -13.05 23.85
C GLY A 171 -13.97 -12.89 22.41
N ASN A 172 -14.47 -13.93 21.81
CA ASN A 172 -15.12 -13.84 20.51
C ASN A 172 -16.49 -13.21 20.67
N VAL A 173 -16.89 -12.35 19.71
CA VAL A 173 -18.25 -11.78 19.68
C VAL A 173 -19.22 -12.87 19.26
N ILE A 174 -20.15 -13.27 20.14
CA ILE A 174 -21.15 -14.30 19.85
C ILE A 174 -22.51 -13.73 19.47
N GLU A 175 -22.80 -12.47 19.83
CA GLU A 175 -24.03 -11.78 19.43
C GLU A 175 -23.79 -10.27 19.26
N MET A 176 -24.43 -9.69 18.25
CA MET A 176 -24.61 -8.25 18.07
C MET A 176 -26.08 -7.96 17.79
N ALA A 177 -26.71 -7.09 18.61
CA ALA A 177 -28.10 -6.70 18.46
C ALA A 177 -28.25 -5.20 18.28
N TYR A 178 -29.03 -4.77 17.31
CA TYR A 178 -29.20 -3.39 16.87
C TYR A 178 -30.58 -2.87 17.27
N TYR A 179 -30.59 -1.63 17.80
CA TYR A 179 -31.80 -1.03 18.34
C TYR A 179 -32.03 0.38 17.77
N GLY A 180 -33.30 0.74 17.60
CA GLY A 180 -33.74 2.04 17.17
C GLY A 180 -33.72 3.10 18.29
N VAL A 181 -34.18 4.29 17.95
CA VAL A 181 -34.29 5.43 18.89
C VAL A 181 -35.35 5.22 19.97
N ASP A 182 -36.35 4.38 19.70
CA ASP A 182 -37.41 3.94 20.62
C ASP A 182 -36.97 2.81 21.55
N GLY A 183 -35.75 2.32 21.38
CA GLY A 183 -35.22 1.18 22.12
C GLY A 183 -35.73 -0.18 21.65
N ALA A 184 -36.53 -0.25 20.57
CA ALA A 184 -36.94 -1.50 19.95
C ALA A 184 -35.85 -2.03 18.99
N PRO A 185 -35.78 -3.36 18.74
CA PRO A 185 -34.93 -3.92 17.72
C PRO A 185 -35.15 -3.24 16.36
N CYS A 186 -34.09 -2.98 15.62
CA CYS A 186 -34.20 -2.35 14.31
C CYS A 186 -33.22 -2.96 13.30
N PHE A 187 -33.55 -2.89 12.02
CA PHE A 187 -32.66 -3.27 10.94
C PHE A 187 -31.50 -2.28 10.81
N ASN A 188 -30.30 -2.80 10.75
CA ASN A 188 -29.13 -2.04 10.31
C ASN A 188 -29.11 -1.87 8.77
N LYS A 189 -28.15 -1.11 8.23
CA LYS A 189 -28.04 -0.92 6.77
C LYS A 189 -27.73 -2.19 5.98
N LYS A 190 -27.25 -3.25 6.64
CA LYS A 190 -27.02 -4.56 6.00
C LYS A 190 -28.29 -5.42 5.93
N GLY A 191 -29.40 -4.99 6.57
CA GLY A 191 -30.72 -5.64 6.45
C GLY A 191 -31.02 -6.69 7.51
N TYR A 192 -30.39 -6.63 8.69
CA TYR A 192 -30.71 -7.48 9.83
C TYR A 192 -30.69 -6.69 11.15
N ALA A 193 -31.45 -7.15 12.14
CA ALA A 193 -31.55 -6.56 13.47
C ALA A 193 -30.63 -7.25 14.49
N LYS A 194 -30.27 -8.51 14.25
CA LYS A 194 -29.36 -9.26 15.11
C LYS A 194 -28.44 -10.17 14.27
N TRP A 195 -27.22 -10.31 14.73
CA TRP A 195 -26.23 -11.25 14.24
C TRP A 195 -25.80 -12.17 15.37
N ILE A 196 -25.65 -13.47 15.07
CA ILE A 196 -25.11 -14.47 16.01
C ILE A 196 -23.94 -15.17 15.32
N GLY A 197 -22.82 -15.33 16.06
CA GLY A 197 -21.64 -16.08 15.63
C GLY A 197 -21.37 -17.27 16.56
N ARG A 198 -20.88 -18.37 16.00
CA ARG A 198 -20.36 -19.52 16.74
C ARG A 198 -18.94 -19.82 16.34
N TYR A 199 -18.17 -20.27 17.29
CA TYR A 199 -16.74 -20.52 17.13
C TYR A 199 -16.41 -21.95 17.59
N ASP A 200 -15.38 -22.53 16.98
CA ASP A 200 -14.81 -23.77 17.47
C ASP A 200 -13.88 -23.52 18.67
N LYS A 201 -13.34 -24.58 19.23
CA LYS A 201 -12.41 -24.52 20.38
C LYS A 201 -11.07 -23.81 20.09
N TYR A 202 -10.78 -23.52 18.81
CA TYR A 202 -9.58 -22.81 18.37
C TYR A 202 -9.84 -21.33 18.09
N GLY A 203 -11.11 -20.86 18.21
CA GLY A 203 -11.52 -19.49 17.91
C GLY A 203 -11.85 -19.25 16.44
N ASN A 204 -11.96 -20.28 15.61
CA ASN A 204 -12.39 -20.15 14.23
C ASN A 204 -13.93 -20.01 14.17
N MET A 205 -14.44 -19.02 13.45
CA MET A 205 -15.90 -18.85 13.29
C MET A 205 -16.46 -19.93 12.35
N ILE A 206 -17.24 -20.85 12.92
CA ILE A 206 -17.84 -21.98 12.19
C ILE A 206 -19.26 -21.69 11.71
N GLU A 207 -19.94 -20.70 12.28
CA GLU A 207 -21.29 -20.31 11.89
C GLU A 207 -21.51 -18.82 12.14
N SER A 208 -22.26 -18.16 11.26
CA SER A 208 -22.88 -16.87 11.54
C SER A 208 -24.28 -16.80 10.93
N ALA A 209 -25.23 -16.17 11.65
CA ALA A 209 -26.63 -16.09 11.23
C ALA A 209 -27.20 -14.69 11.49
N TYR A 210 -28.19 -14.31 10.67
CA TYR A 210 -28.84 -13.00 10.70
C TYR A 210 -30.32 -13.15 11.03
N PHE A 211 -30.81 -12.22 11.86
CA PHE A 211 -32.19 -12.25 12.37
C PHE A 211 -32.83 -10.88 12.21
N ASP A 212 -34.14 -10.88 12.03
CA ASP A 212 -34.97 -9.69 11.97
C ASP A 212 -35.31 -9.12 13.36
N THR A 213 -36.24 -8.17 13.43
CA THR A 213 -36.69 -7.50 14.65
C THR A 213 -37.49 -8.40 15.58
N ASP A 214 -38.12 -9.45 15.07
CA ASP A 214 -38.93 -10.42 15.82
C ASP A 214 -38.09 -11.63 16.28
N GLY A 215 -36.83 -11.68 15.84
CA GLY A 215 -35.91 -12.76 16.13
C GLY A 215 -35.99 -13.93 15.16
N GLU A 216 -36.72 -13.77 14.05
CA GLU A 216 -36.81 -14.77 13.00
C GLU A 216 -35.62 -14.66 12.02
N PRO A 217 -35.14 -15.76 11.46
CA PRO A 217 -34.05 -15.75 10.50
C PRO A 217 -34.37 -14.90 9.27
N VAL A 218 -33.44 -14.01 8.88
CA VAL A 218 -33.63 -13.10 7.74
C VAL A 218 -32.40 -13.11 6.82
N ARG A 219 -32.63 -12.83 5.54
CA ARG A 219 -31.55 -12.59 4.57
C ARG A 219 -31.03 -11.16 4.70
N ASP A 220 -29.73 -11.01 4.73
CA ASP A 220 -29.10 -9.69 4.61
C ASP A 220 -29.22 -9.14 3.16
N LYS A 221 -28.70 -7.95 2.90
CA LYS A 221 -28.73 -7.33 1.56
C LYS A 221 -27.95 -8.08 0.49
N GLU A 222 -27.04 -8.95 0.88
CA GLU A 222 -26.30 -9.83 -0.04
C GLU A 222 -27.00 -11.17 -0.26
N GLY A 223 -28.23 -11.34 0.29
CA GLY A 223 -29.06 -12.53 0.16
C GLY A 223 -28.67 -13.66 1.09
N VAL A 224 -27.80 -13.40 2.06
CA VAL A 224 -27.29 -14.40 3.00
C VAL A 224 -28.12 -14.40 4.28
N MET A 225 -28.59 -15.58 4.69
CA MET A 225 -29.32 -15.81 5.95
C MET A 225 -28.38 -16.36 7.02
N LYS A 226 -27.61 -17.37 6.65
CA LYS A 226 -26.68 -18.06 7.51
C LYS A 226 -25.45 -18.49 6.72
N VAL A 227 -24.29 -18.40 7.34
CA VAL A 227 -23.01 -18.87 6.80
C VAL A 227 -22.51 -20.00 7.68
N GLU A 228 -22.08 -21.09 7.08
CA GLU A 228 -21.35 -22.16 7.74
C GLU A 228 -19.96 -22.28 7.14
N ALA A 229 -18.94 -22.38 8.00
CA ALA A 229 -17.56 -22.56 7.59
C ALA A 229 -16.99 -23.86 8.16
N VAL A 230 -16.27 -24.59 7.31
CA VAL A 230 -15.56 -25.81 7.69
C VAL A 230 -14.07 -25.56 7.54
N TYR A 231 -13.31 -26.01 8.51
CA TYR A 231 -11.85 -25.89 8.52
C TYR A 231 -11.23 -27.29 8.42
N ASN A 232 -10.09 -27.37 7.76
CA ASN A 232 -9.31 -28.61 7.74
C ASN A 232 -8.56 -28.80 9.09
N ASN A 233 -7.89 -29.94 9.25
CA ASN A 233 -7.15 -30.28 10.47
C ASN A 233 -5.96 -29.35 10.81
N LYS A 234 -5.61 -28.44 9.92
CA LYS A 234 -4.56 -27.43 10.09
C LYS A 234 -5.12 -26.02 10.33
N GLY A 235 -6.45 -25.86 10.42
CA GLY A 235 -7.12 -24.59 10.69
C GLY A 235 -7.35 -23.70 9.45
N TYR A 236 -7.15 -24.20 8.23
CA TYR A 236 -7.49 -23.48 7.00
C TYR A 236 -8.93 -23.73 6.60
N ILE A 237 -9.63 -22.70 6.09
CA ILE A 237 -11.02 -22.82 5.59
C ILE A 237 -11.04 -23.79 4.40
N SER A 238 -11.83 -24.86 4.50
CA SER A 238 -12.03 -25.84 3.41
C SER A 238 -13.38 -25.66 2.71
N SER A 239 -14.38 -25.10 3.39
CA SER A 239 -15.68 -24.79 2.79
C SER A 239 -16.35 -23.61 3.49
N ILE A 240 -17.10 -22.83 2.69
CA ILE A 240 -18.06 -21.83 3.17
C ILE A 240 -19.37 -22.14 2.46
N SER A 241 -20.45 -22.33 3.23
CA SER A 241 -21.79 -22.60 2.70
C SER A 241 -22.75 -21.50 3.13
N TYR A 242 -23.58 -21.04 2.22
CA TYR A 242 -24.70 -20.16 2.51
C TYR A 242 -25.96 -21.04 2.61
N VAL A 243 -26.63 -20.98 3.75
CA VAL A 243 -27.75 -21.86 4.05
C VAL A 243 -28.96 -21.09 4.57
N ASP A 244 -30.15 -21.72 4.43
CA ASP A 244 -31.36 -21.24 5.08
C ASP A 244 -31.43 -21.68 6.56
N ALA A 245 -32.55 -21.39 7.23
CA ALA A 245 -32.77 -21.79 8.62
C ALA A 245 -32.83 -23.32 8.80
N GLY A 246 -33.21 -24.05 7.78
CA GLY A 246 -33.25 -25.53 7.76
C GLY A 246 -31.92 -26.20 7.43
N GLY A 247 -30.88 -25.41 7.10
CA GLY A 247 -29.56 -25.92 6.70
C GLY A 247 -29.45 -26.28 5.22
N ASN A 248 -30.47 -25.98 4.38
CA ASN A 248 -30.39 -26.20 2.95
C ASN A 248 -29.54 -25.14 2.27
N LEU A 249 -28.74 -25.49 1.27
CA LEU A 249 -27.97 -24.55 0.48
C LEU A 249 -28.88 -23.55 -0.21
N VAL A 250 -28.55 -22.26 -0.09
CA VAL A 250 -29.25 -21.16 -0.75
C VAL A 250 -28.25 -20.19 -1.37
N PRO A 251 -28.52 -19.69 -2.59
CA PRO A 251 -27.59 -18.78 -3.23
C PRO A 251 -27.64 -17.39 -2.57
N ASN A 252 -26.46 -16.76 -2.49
CA ASN A 252 -26.36 -15.35 -2.23
C ASN A 252 -26.78 -14.53 -3.47
N LYS A 253 -26.71 -13.21 -3.41
CA LYS A 253 -27.11 -12.27 -4.48
C LYS A 253 -26.42 -12.52 -5.83
N ILE A 254 -25.23 -13.10 -5.86
CA ILE A 254 -24.47 -13.39 -7.08
C ILE A 254 -24.58 -14.87 -7.51
N GLY A 255 -25.49 -15.62 -6.91
CA GLY A 255 -25.77 -17.00 -7.30
C GLY A 255 -24.89 -18.07 -6.66
N ILE A 256 -23.99 -17.72 -5.74
CA ILE A 256 -23.14 -18.69 -5.03
C ILE A 256 -23.88 -19.21 -3.79
N ALA A 257 -23.96 -20.53 -3.64
CA ALA A 257 -24.44 -21.20 -2.43
C ALA A 257 -23.30 -21.84 -1.63
N GLN A 258 -22.24 -22.29 -2.30
CA GLN A 258 -21.09 -22.88 -1.62
C GLN A 258 -19.77 -22.48 -2.29
N VAL A 259 -18.77 -22.21 -1.46
CA VAL A 259 -17.37 -22.08 -1.84
C VAL A 259 -16.60 -23.25 -1.24
N THR A 260 -15.84 -23.98 -2.06
CA THR A 260 -14.93 -25.03 -1.59
C THR A 260 -13.50 -24.65 -1.90
N ILE A 261 -12.61 -24.88 -0.93
CA ILE A 261 -11.20 -24.53 -1.00
C ILE A 261 -10.41 -25.80 -0.72
N THR A 262 -9.52 -26.18 -1.63
CA THR A 262 -8.61 -27.31 -1.46
C THR A 262 -7.17 -26.85 -1.38
N TYR A 263 -6.38 -27.63 -0.67
CA TYR A 263 -4.96 -27.41 -0.45
C TYR A 263 -4.18 -28.65 -0.84
N ASP A 264 -2.99 -28.49 -1.36
CA ASP A 264 -2.07 -29.59 -1.63
C ASP A 264 -1.48 -30.17 -0.33
N ASN A 265 -0.65 -31.20 -0.45
CA ASN A 265 -0.01 -31.84 0.71
C ASN A 265 0.93 -30.90 1.51
N ASN A 266 1.41 -29.83 0.89
CA ASN A 266 2.28 -28.82 1.47
C ASN A 266 1.49 -27.62 2.07
N ASN A 267 0.13 -27.67 1.99
CA ASN A 267 -0.83 -26.64 2.36
C ASN A 267 -0.81 -25.37 1.47
N ASN A 268 -0.33 -25.47 0.28
CA ASN A 268 -0.52 -24.42 -0.70
C ASN A 268 -1.97 -24.47 -1.19
N LEU A 269 -2.57 -23.29 -1.44
CA LEU A 269 -3.92 -23.18 -2.00
C LEU A 269 -3.96 -23.81 -3.40
N GLU A 270 -4.66 -24.94 -3.56
CA GLU A 270 -4.73 -25.66 -4.83
C GLU A 270 -5.91 -25.19 -5.70
N LYS A 271 -7.11 -25.06 -5.10
CA LYS A 271 -8.31 -24.74 -5.85
C LYS A 271 -9.35 -24.01 -5.01
N ILE A 272 -10.02 -23.05 -5.63
CA ILE A 272 -11.27 -22.43 -5.15
C ILE A 272 -12.36 -22.76 -6.17
N SER A 273 -13.48 -23.31 -5.71
CA SER A 273 -14.63 -23.66 -6.55
C SER A 273 -15.90 -23.05 -5.98
N PHE A 274 -16.79 -22.63 -6.86
CA PHE A 274 -18.07 -22.02 -6.53
C PHE A 274 -19.19 -22.90 -7.05
N LYS A 275 -20.21 -23.15 -6.21
CA LYS A 275 -21.38 -23.95 -6.54
C LYS A 275 -22.65 -23.18 -6.24
N ASP A 276 -23.70 -23.45 -7.03
CA ASP A 276 -25.06 -23.00 -6.77
C ASP A 276 -25.77 -23.89 -5.71
N ALA A 277 -27.06 -23.66 -5.48
CA ALA A 277 -27.85 -24.39 -4.49
C ALA A 277 -28.06 -25.85 -4.85
N ASP A 278 -28.05 -26.21 -6.13
CA ASP A 278 -28.19 -27.58 -6.62
C ASP A 278 -26.85 -28.33 -6.63
N GLY A 279 -25.78 -27.68 -6.23
CA GLY A 279 -24.41 -28.19 -6.21
C GLY A 279 -23.72 -28.17 -7.57
N ALA A 280 -24.35 -27.55 -8.58
CA ALA A 280 -23.76 -27.36 -9.89
C ALA A 280 -22.70 -26.24 -9.85
N PRO A 281 -21.66 -26.29 -10.71
CA PRO A 281 -20.67 -25.21 -10.78
C PRO A 281 -21.33 -23.88 -11.16
N CYS A 282 -21.06 -22.82 -10.41
CA CYS A 282 -21.49 -21.47 -10.78
C CYS A 282 -20.80 -21.00 -12.08
N PRO A 283 -21.45 -20.11 -12.86
CA PRO A 283 -20.82 -19.47 -14.02
C PRO A 283 -19.64 -18.56 -13.63
N ILE A 284 -19.43 -18.31 -12.35
CA ILE A 284 -18.33 -17.54 -11.80
C ILE A 284 -17.02 -18.35 -11.85
N ALA A 285 -15.92 -17.66 -12.05
CA ALA A 285 -14.60 -18.23 -12.25
C ALA A 285 -14.13 -19.14 -11.11
N ASN A 286 -13.91 -20.43 -11.40
CA ASN A 286 -13.12 -21.30 -10.53
C ASN A 286 -11.64 -20.97 -10.72
N VAL A 287 -10.88 -20.96 -9.65
CA VAL A 287 -9.42 -20.74 -9.66
C VAL A 287 -8.72 -22.03 -9.27
N ARG A 288 -7.75 -22.46 -10.10
CA ARG A 288 -6.88 -23.58 -9.81
C ARG A 288 -5.42 -23.11 -9.85
N LEU A 289 -4.66 -23.47 -8.84
CA LEU A 289 -3.24 -23.21 -8.71
C LEU A 289 -2.48 -24.55 -8.76
N GLU A 290 -1.31 -24.55 -9.35
CA GLU A 290 -0.42 -25.70 -9.43
C GLU A 290 0.95 -25.33 -8.83
N TYR A 291 1.57 -26.29 -8.15
CA TYR A 291 2.87 -26.11 -7.50
C TYR A 291 3.79 -27.28 -7.81
N ASP A 292 5.10 -27.05 -7.83
CA ASP A 292 6.10 -28.13 -7.86
C ASP A 292 6.37 -28.67 -6.43
N GLU A 293 7.22 -29.69 -6.33
CA GLU A 293 7.59 -30.32 -5.07
C GLU A 293 8.33 -29.37 -4.11
N SER A 294 8.90 -28.29 -4.62
CA SER A 294 9.61 -27.25 -3.87
C SER A 294 8.67 -26.13 -3.38
N GLY A 295 7.37 -26.16 -3.75
CA GLY A 295 6.38 -25.16 -3.40
C GLY A 295 6.35 -23.93 -4.32
N ASN A 296 7.07 -23.95 -5.44
CA ASN A 296 6.98 -22.88 -6.43
C ASN A 296 5.68 -23.02 -7.22
N GLN A 297 4.96 -21.92 -7.42
CA GLN A 297 3.71 -21.91 -8.18
C GLN A 297 4.00 -22.10 -9.68
N THR A 298 3.61 -23.26 -10.23
CA THR A 298 3.83 -23.65 -11.64
C THR A 298 2.65 -23.34 -12.55
N GLY A 299 1.50 -22.97 -12.00
CA GLY A 299 0.34 -22.62 -12.81
C GLY A 299 -0.76 -21.89 -12.05
N GLN A 300 -1.54 -21.13 -12.81
CA GLN A 300 -2.78 -20.49 -12.38
C GLN A 300 -3.78 -20.59 -13.50
N PHE A 301 -4.97 -21.11 -13.20
CA PHE A 301 -6.04 -21.32 -14.17
C PHE A 301 -7.33 -20.77 -13.60
N VAL A 302 -7.96 -19.87 -14.34
CA VAL A 302 -9.27 -19.30 -14.04
C VAL A 302 -10.22 -19.81 -15.11
N SER A 303 -11.29 -20.49 -14.73
CA SER A 303 -12.30 -21.04 -15.66
C SER A 303 -13.68 -20.46 -15.35
N CYS A 304 -14.33 -19.84 -16.34
CA CYS A 304 -15.73 -19.43 -16.30
C CYS A 304 -16.56 -20.34 -17.18
N LEU A 305 -17.83 -20.59 -16.81
CA LEU A 305 -18.76 -21.41 -17.59
C LEU A 305 -19.41 -20.63 -18.75
N GLU A 306 -19.39 -19.30 -18.72
CA GLU A 306 -19.89 -18.43 -19.79
C GLU A 306 -18.79 -17.55 -20.38
N ASP A 307 -18.63 -17.57 -21.70
CA ASP A 307 -17.64 -16.77 -22.47
C ASP A 307 -17.83 -15.25 -22.37
N LYS A 308 -18.87 -14.76 -21.69
CA LYS A 308 -19.24 -13.35 -21.61
C LYS A 308 -18.90 -12.64 -20.31
N LEU A 309 -18.49 -13.35 -19.26
CA LEU A 309 -18.09 -12.72 -18.00
C LEU A 309 -16.60 -12.36 -18.06
N PHE A 310 -16.35 -11.09 -17.91
CA PHE A 310 -15.09 -10.35 -17.79
C PHE A 310 -13.89 -11.26 -17.44
N GLN A 311 -13.04 -11.51 -18.44
CA GLN A 311 -11.77 -12.17 -18.24
C GLN A 311 -10.65 -11.11 -18.30
N PRO A 312 -10.00 -10.81 -17.17
CA PRO A 312 -8.82 -9.97 -17.23
C PRO A 312 -7.73 -10.74 -17.99
N ALA A 313 -7.25 -10.15 -19.07
CA ALA A 313 -6.15 -10.69 -19.88
C ALA A 313 -4.93 -11.01 -19.00
N GLY A 314 -4.38 -12.23 -19.15
CA GLY A 314 -3.15 -12.65 -18.46
C GLY A 314 -3.34 -13.37 -17.11
N PHE A 315 -4.57 -13.79 -16.76
CA PHE A 315 -4.84 -14.54 -15.53
C PHE A 315 -4.43 -16.01 -15.58
N ASN A 316 -4.48 -16.64 -16.77
CA ASN A 316 -4.04 -18.02 -16.93
C ASN A 316 -2.57 -18.05 -17.34
N TRP A 317 -1.79 -18.85 -16.67
CA TRP A 317 -0.38 -19.01 -17.03
C TRP A 317 0.19 -20.35 -16.51
N ARG A 318 1.29 -20.78 -17.12
CA ARG A 318 2.14 -21.85 -16.65
C ARG A 318 3.57 -21.38 -16.53
N ALA A 319 4.30 -21.95 -15.60
CA ALA A 319 5.70 -21.66 -15.36
C ALA A 319 6.50 -22.94 -15.15
N LYS A 320 7.79 -22.88 -15.49
CA LYS A 320 8.77 -23.92 -15.19
C LYS A 320 9.91 -23.32 -14.37
N TYR A 321 10.40 -24.10 -13.44
CA TYR A 321 11.52 -23.76 -12.59
C TYR A 321 12.66 -24.76 -12.81
N ASP A 322 13.89 -24.28 -12.73
CA ASP A 322 15.11 -25.09 -12.66
C ASP A 322 15.95 -24.59 -11.49
N LYS A 323 16.28 -25.48 -10.54
CA LYS A 323 17.03 -25.15 -9.32
C LYS A 323 16.47 -23.93 -8.56
N GLY A 324 15.13 -23.77 -8.52
CA GLY A 324 14.43 -22.66 -7.88
C GLY A 324 14.35 -21.38 -8.73
N ASN A 325 14.97 -21.32 -9.89
CA ASN A 325 14.89 -20.19 -10.81
C ASN A 325 13.75 -20.37 -11.80
N LEU A 326 12.97 -19.33 -12.05
CA LEU A 326 11.88 -19.33 -13.03
C LEU A 326 12.47 -19.25 -14.45
N VAL A 327 12.46 -20.38 -15.19
CA VAL A 327 13.10 -20.49 -16.51
C VAL A 327 12.15 -20.28 -17.69
N GLU A 328 10.85 -20.51 -17.48
CA GLU A 328 9.83 -20.30 -18.53
C GLU A 328 8.52 -19.86 -17.89
N LYS A 329 7.82 -18.91 -18.52
CA LYS A 329 6.42 -18.60 -18.21
C LYS A 329 5.64 -18.39 -19.49
N VAL A 330 4.45 -18.98 -19.57
CA VAL A 330 3.54 -18.89 -20.71
C VAL A 330 2.20 -18.36 -20.24
N TYR A 331 1.72 -17.29 -20.82
CA TYR A 331 0.36 -16.81 -20.64
C TYR A 331 -0.61 -17.62 -21.52
N LEU A 332 -1.79 -17.90 -21.00
CA LEU A 332 -2.75 -18.80 -21.64
C LEU A 332 -4.13 -18.12 -21.75
N ASN A 333 -4.88 -18.49 -22.80
CA ASN A 333 -6.29 -18.19 -22.91
C ASN A 333 -7.14 -19.22 -22.12
N ASN A 334 -8.47 -19.13 -22.23
CA ASN A 334 -9.40 -19.98 -21.50
C ASN A 334 -9.38 -21.45 -21.92
N VAL A 335 -8.99 -21.73 -23.15
CA VAL A 335 -8.83 -23.09 -23.68
C VAL A 335 -7.42 -23.62 -23.50
N LYS A 336 -6.61 -22.91 -22.68
CA LYS A 336 -5.22 -23.25 -22.31
C LYS A 336 -4.21 -23.22 -23.48
N GLU A 337 -4.49 -22.42 -24.49
CA GLU A 337 -3.54 -22.12 -25.57
C GLU A 337 -2.75 -20.85 -25.26
N PRO A 338 -1.51 -20.70 -25.80
CA PRO A 338 -0.72 -19.49 -25.63
C PRO A 338 -1.51 -18.23 -26.01
N TYR A 339 -1.41 -17.19 -25.18
CA TYR A 339 -2.14 -15.95 -25.31
C TYR A 339 -1.23 -14.74 -25.16
N LEU A 340 -1.33 -13.80 -26.10
CA LEU A 340 -0.56 -12.55 -26.05
C LEU A 340 -1.10 -11.67 -24.90
N ASN A 341 -0.30 -11.48 -23.85
CA ASN A 341 -0.67 -10.61 -22.74
C ASN A 341 -0.53 -9.12 -23.17
N PRO A 342 -1.63 -8.36 -23.25
CA PRO A 342 -1.58 -6.98 -23.74
C PRO A 342 -0.81 -6.03 -22.81
N ASN A 343 -0.69 -6.35 -21.51
CA ASN A 343 0.08 -5.55 -20.57
C ASN A 343 1.59 -5.75 -20.69
N GLU A 344 2.00 -6.88 -21.25
CA GLU A 344 3.42 -7.28 -21.35
C GLU A 344 3.92 -7.26 -22.81
N GLY A 345 3.03 -7.49 -23.79
CA GLY A 345 3.34 -7.52 -25.21
C GLY A 345 3.87 -8.88 -25.71
N TYR A 346 3.81 -9.95 -24.90
CA TYR A 346 4.26 -11.30 -25.29
C TYR A 346 3.34 -12.38 -24.72
N ALA A 347 3.44 -13.59 -25.31
CA ALA A 347 2.72 -14.78 -24.81
C ALA A 347 3.59 -15.65 -23.92
N LYS A 348 4.89 -15.66 -24.15
CA LYS A 348 5.86 -16.50 -23.43
C LYS A 348 7.16 -15.76 -23.20
N TYR A 349 7.81 -16.02 -22.07
CA TYR A 349 9.22 -15.70 -21.93
C TYR A 349 10.05 -16.91 -21.48
N ILE A 350 11.33 -16.89 -21.85
CA ILE A 350 12.33 -17.85 -21.43
C ILE A 350 13.48 -17.09 -20.76
N ALA A 351 13.85 -17.52 -19.56
CA ALA A 351 14.96 -16.99 -18.80
C ALA A 351 16.11 -18.02 -18.74
N LYS A 352 17.35 -17.56 -18.90
CA LYS A 352 18.54 -18.37 -18.70
C LYS A 352 19.38 -17.82 -17.56
N TYR A 353 19.94 -18.71 -16.81
CA TYR A 353 20.76 -18.39 -15.64
C TYR A 353 22.14 -19.03 -15.80
N ASN A 354 23.17 -18.40 -15.24
CA ASN A 354 24.49 -19.00 -15.16
C ASN A 354 24.58 -20.03 -14.02
N GLU A 355 25.71 -20.68 -13.85
CA GLU A 355 25.96 -21.67 -12.81
C GLU A 355 25.81 -21.12 -11.38
N ARG A 356 25.90 -19.80 -11.19
CA ARG A 356 25.72 -19.11 -9.92
C ARG A 356 24.27 -18.65 -9.69
N GLY A 357 23.31 -19.03 -10.55
CA GLY A 357 21.90 -18.66 -10.47
C GLY A 357 21.58 -17.19 -10.85
N ARG A 358 22.48 -16.49 -11.56
CA ARG A 358 22.24 -15.12 -12.03
C ARG A 358 21.62 -15.14 -13.41
N LEU A 359 20.59 -14.28 -13.62
CA LEU A 359 19.90 -14.14 -14.91
C LEU A 359 20.86 -13.59 -15.97
N ILE A 360 21.13 -14.36 -17.03
CA ILE A 360 22.00 -13.95 -18.13
C ILE A 360 21.26 -13.60 -19.42
N GLU A 361 20.04 -14.10 -19.59
CA GLU A 361 19.22 -13.82 -20.78
C GLU A 361 17.74 -13.93 -20.44
N LEU A 362 16.92 -13.03 -21.00
CA LEU A 362 15.47 -13.10 -21.00
C LEU A 362 14.98 -12.86 -22.42
N SER A 363 14.22 -13.80 -22.99
CA SER A 363 13.72 -13.78 -24.37
C SER A 363 12.20 -13.87 -24.40
N PHE A 364 11.55 -13.11 -25.29
CA PHE A 364 10.11 -12.97 -25.39
C PHE A 364 9.59 -13.54 -26.71
N PHE A 365 8.42 -14.18 -26.65
CA PHE A 365 7.84 -14.91 -27.77
C PHE A 365 6.33 -14.62 -27.88
N ASP A 366 5.83 -14.65 -29.11
CA ASP A 366 4.40 -14.58 -29.41
C ASP A 366 3.70 -15.94 -29.21
N THR A 367 2.46 -16.03 -29.64
CA THR A 367 1.63 -17.25 -29.53
C THR A 367 2.07 -18.39 -30.44
N GLU A 368 2.87 -18.11 -31.48
CA GLU A 368 3.44 -19.09 -32.42
C GLU A 368 4.88 -19.47 -32.05
N GLU A 369 5.33 -19.10 -30.86
CA GLU A 369 6.71 -19.27 -30.38
C GLU A 369 7.78 -18.55 -31.23
N LYS A 370 7.40 -17.51 -31.97
CA LYS A 370 8.33 -16.64 -32.69
C LYS A 370 8.79 -15.51 -31.75
N PRO A 371 10.06 -15.08 -31.84
CA PRO A 371 10.53 -13.92 -31.10
C PRO A 371 9.65 -12.71 -31.38
N CYS A 372 9.21 -11.99 -30.34
CA CYS A 372 8.41 -10.79 -30.46
C CYS A 372 8.91 -9.66 -29.54
N LEU A 373 8.59 -8.42 -29.87
CA LEU A 373 8.90 -7.29 -29.00
C LEU A 373 7.93 -7.26 -27.82
N ASN A 374 8.45 -7.04 -26.63
CA ASN A 374 7.64 -6.72 -25.45
C ASN A 374 7.20 -5.25 -25.50
N ASN A 375 6.37 -4.82 -24.54
CA ASN A 375 5.91 -3.42 -24.46
C ASN A 375 7.03 -2.40 -24.15
N LYS A 376 8.26 -2.84 -23.86
CA LYS A 376 9.44 -1.99 -23.69
C LYS A 376 10.29 -1.87 -24.95
N GLY A 377 9.92 -2.54 -26.06
CA GLY A 377 10.51 -2.38 -27.38
C GLY A 377 11.60 -3.38 -27.76
N TYR A 378 11.85 -4.45 -27.01
CA TYR A 378 12.87 -5.45 -27.34
C TYR A 378 12.34 -6.89 -27.24
N ALA A 379 12.93 -7.81 -28.02
CA ALA A 379 12.58 -9.22 -28.00
C ALA A 379 13.46 -10.05 -27.06
N LYS A 380 14.63 -9.53 -26.73
CA LYS A 380 15.56 -10.19 -25.82
C LYS A 380 16.38 -9.15 -25.05
N VAL A 381 16.73 -9.48 -23.82
CA VAL A 381 17.74 -8.75 -23.04
C VAL A 381 18.79 -9.74 -22.52
N SER A 382 20.05 -9.36 -22.58
CA SER A 382 21.15 -10.13 -22.01
C SER A 382 21.93 -9.32 -20.98
N TYR A 383 22.51 -10.04 -20.00
CA TYR A 383 23.26 -9.46 -18.89
C TYR A 383 24.65 -10.05 -18.81
N GLY A 384 25.66 -9.18 -18.75
CA GLY A 384 27.04 -9.52 -18.43
C GLY A 384 27.34 -9.26 -16.95
N TYR A 385 28.24 -10.05 -16.38
CA TYR A 385 28.64 -9.94 -14.97
C TYR A 385 30.16 -10.03 -14.84
N ASP A 386 30.71 -9.33 -13.85
CA ASP A 386 32.08 -9.55 -13.38
C ASP A 386 32.16 -10.78 -12.45
N GLU A 387 33.38 -11.09 -11.99
CA GLU A 387 33.64 -12.24 -11.12
C GLU A 387 32.95 -12.10 -9.74
N TRP A 388 32.69 -10.88 -9.25
CA TRP A 388 32.00 -10.59 -8.00
C TRP A 388 30.47 -10.62 -8.14
N GLY A 389 29.95 -10.45 -9.39
CA GLY A 389 28.54 -10.52 -9.70
C GLY A 389 27.83 -9.20 -9.91
N ASN A 390 28.59 -8.16 -10.09
CA ASN A 390 28.04 -6.90 -10.51
C ASN A 390 27.66 -6.97 -12.00
N VAL A 391 26.55 -6.35 -12.38
CA VAL A 391 26.11 -6.28 -13.80
C VAL A 391 27.02 -5.32 -14.55
N THR A 392 27.82 -5.84 -15.47
CA THR A 392 28.74 -5.03 -16.28
C THR A 392 28.17 -4.62 -17.62
N GLU A 393 27.15 -5.34 -18.09
CA GLU A 393 26.50 -5.06 -19.38
C GLU A 393 25.03 -5.43 -19.36
N ILE A 394 24.20 -4.60 -20.01
CA ILE A 394 22.83 -4.92 -20.41
C ILE A 394 22.75 -4.64 -21.91
N LEU A 395 22.25 -5.60 -22.69
CA LEU A 395 22.09 -5.47 -24.13
C LEU A 395 20.66 -5.86 -24.53
N PHE A 396 19.98 -4.96 -25.23
CA PHE A 396 18.66 -5.17 -25.78
C PHE A 396 18.75 -5.59 -27.25
N LEU A 397 17.98 -6.61 -27.60
CA LEU A 397 18.03 -7.23 -28.95
C LEU A 397 16.62 -7.29 -29.54
N GLY A 398 16.51 -7.00 -30.82
CA GLY A 398 15.30 -7.12 -31.60
C GLY A 398 14.95 -8.56 -31.97
N VAL A 399 13.87 -8.73 -32.73
CA VAL A 399 13.42 -10.06 -33.21
C VAL A 399 14.43 -10.74 -34.16
N ASP A 400 15.26 -9.96 -34.82
CA ASP A 400 16.32 -10.43 -35.69
C ASP A 400 17.65 -10.76 -34.96
N GLY A 401 17.63 -10.61 -33.64
CA GLY A 401 18.78 -10.83 -32.77
C GLY A 401 19.85 -9.73 -32.83
N LYS A 402 19.62 -8.63 -33.54
CA LYS A 402 20.51 -7.47 -33.57
C LYS A 402 20.20 -6.50 -32.45
N PRO A 403 21.16 -5.64 -32.05
CA PRO A 403 20.89 -4.58 -31.08
C PRO A 403 19.71 -3.71 -31.50
N CYS A 404 18.80 -3.41 -30.57
CA CYS A 404 17.66 -2.51 -30.75
C CYS A 404 17.49 -1.65 -29.51
N THR A 405 16.79 -0.53 -29.63
CA THR A 405 16.54 0.36 -28.50
C THR A 405 15.37 -0.13 -27.65
N ASP A 406 15.50 0.06 -26.34
CA ASP A 406 14.37 0.03 -25.43
C ASP A 406 13.49 1.31 -25.57
N SER A 407 12.45 1.42 -24.76
CA SER A 407 11.56 2.60 -24.74
C SER A 407 12.27 3.91 -24.34
N SER A 408 13.48 3.88 -23.81
CA SER A 408 14.29 5.06 -23.47
C SER A 408 15.26 5.48 -24.59
N GLY A 409 15.35 4.70 -25.68
CA GLY A 409 16.26 4.94 -26.79
C GLY A 409 17.65 4.32 -26.62
N VAL A 410 17.85 3.48 -25.61
CA VAL A 410 19.13 2.80 -25.31
C VAL A 410 19.09 1.38 -25.85
N ALA A 411 20.14 0.97 -26.55
CA ALA A 411 20.33 -0.41 -26.99
C ALA A 411 21.28 -1.20 -26.08
N ARG A 412 22.27 -0.54 -25.53
CA ARG A 412 23.27 -1.16 -24.66
C ARG A 412 23.67 -0.24 -23.53
N CYS A 413 23.79 -0.81 -22.33
CA CYS A 413 24.31 -0.13 -21.15
C CYS A 413 25.56 -0.89 -20.65
N VAL A 414 26.66 -0.18 -20.38
CA VAL A 414 27.90 -0.74 -19.85
C VAL A 414 28.22 -0.08 -18.52
N MET A 415 28.51 -0.91 -17.51
CA MET A 415 28.80 -0.46 -16.15
C MET A 415 30.19 -0.93 -15.73
N ARG A 416 30.88 -0.10 -14.95
CA ARG A 416 32.16 -0.43 -14.32
C ARG A 416 32.09 -0.19 -12.83
N TYR A 417 32.84 -0.98 -12.11
CA TYR A 417 32.90 -0.97 -10.66
C TYR A 417 34.34 -0.88 -10.19
N ASP A 418 34.57 -0.29 -9.04
CA ASP A 418 35.87 -0.33 -8.36
C ASP A 418 36.09 -1.71 -7.68
N GLU A 419 37.26 -1.90 -7.08
CA GLU A 419 37.64 -3.13 -6.38
C GLU A 419 36.74 -3.46 -5.16
N ARG A 420 35.91 -2.52 -4.72
CA ARG A 420 34.96 -2.66 -3.60
C ARG A 420 33.55 -2.93 -4.06
N GLY A 421 33.29 -2.91 -5.38
CA GLY A 421 31.98 -3.11 -5.96
C GLY A 421 31.12 -1.84 -6.07
N ASN A 422 31.68 -0.64 -5.86
CA ASN A 422 30.97 0.60 -6.09
C ASN A 422 30.91 0.89 -7.58
N LYS A 423 29.73 1.24 -8.10
CA LYS A 423 29.57 1.59 -9.54
C LYS A 423 30.20 2.96 -9.80
N ILE A 424 31.28 2.96 -10.58
CA ILE A 424 32.06 4.16 -10.90
C ILE A 424 31.83 4.69 -12.31
N GLU A 425 31.21 3.91 -13.19
CA GLU A 425 30.86 4.35 -14.55
C GLU A 425 29.61 3.62 -15.04
N GLU A 426 28.76 4.35 -15.76
CA GLU A 426 27.66 3.82 -16.56
C GLU A 426 27.62 4.57 -17.88
N ALA A 427 27.63 3.85 -19.01
CA ALA A 427 27.60 4.41 -20.36
C ALA A 427 26.52 3.74 -21.20
N THR A 428 25.82 4.51 -22.01
CA THR A 428 24.71 4.05 -22.84
C THR A 428 24.99 4.26 -24.32
N PHE A 429 24.54 3.30 -25.16
CA PHE A 429 24.84 3.23 -26.56
C PHE A 429 23.59 2.92 -27.39
N ASP A 430 23.56 3.46 -28.62
CA ASP A 430 22.57 3.14 -29.65
C ASP A 430 22.83 1.76 -30.30
N PRO A 431 21.96 1.30 -31.22
CA PRO A 431 22.15 0.01 -31.90
C PRO A 431 23.44 -0.08 -32.76
N GLU A 432 23.96 1.04 -33.23
CA GLU A 432 25.19 1.16 -34.03
C GLU A 432 26.45 1.18 -33.14
N GLY A 433 26.26 1.27 -31.81
CA GLY A 433 27.34 1.32 -30.83
C GLY A 433 27.88 2.72 -30.55
N ASN A 434 27.21 3.76 -31.04
CA ASN A 434 27.58 5.14 -30.71
C ASN A 434 27.00 5.53 -29.33
N PRO A 435 27.66 6.42 -28.56
CA PRO A 435 27.10 6.94 -27.34
C PRO A 435 25.73 7.61 -27.55
N CYS A 436 24.73 7.28 -26.76
CA CYS A 436 23.39 7.87 -26.82
C CYS A 436 22.92 8.35 -25.44
N LEU A 437 22.00 9.30 -25.42
CA LEU A 437 21.46 9.84 -24.17
C LEU A 437 20.46 8.85 -23.54
N ASN A 438 20.62 8.58 -22.26
CA ASN A 438 19.68 7.81 -21.46
C ASN A 438 18.48 8.65 -21.00
N ALA A 439 17.59 8.06 -20.20
CA ALA A 439 16.43 8.74 -19.64
C ALA A 439 16.77 9.99 -18.79
N GLN A 440 17.98 10.07 -18.24
CA GLN A 440 18.47 11.23 -17.47
C GLN A 440 19.10 12.31 -18.35
N GLY A 441 19.25 12.08 -19.66
CA GLY A 441 19.85 13.05 -20.59
C GLY A 441 21.37 13.01 -20.65
N ALA A 442 22.00 11.93 -20.24
CA ALA A 442 23.45 11.72 -20.30
C ALA A 442 23.77 10.46 -21.10
N ALA A 443 24.86 10.49 -21.84
CA ALA A 443 25.40 9.31 -22.53
C ALA A 443 26.36 8.49 -21.65
N LYS A 444 26.97 9.15 -20.67
CA LYS A 444 27.80 8.49 -19.66
C LYS A 444 27.69 9.23 -18.33
N MET A 445 27.72 8.48 -17.25
CA MET A 445 27.87 8.93 -15.88
C MET A 445 29.15 8.33 -15.30
N THR A 446 29.93 9.13 -14.57
CA THR A 446 31.05 8.65 -13.78
C THR A 446 30.90 9.07 -12.33
N ALA A 447 31.35 8.22 -11.39
CA ALA A 447 31.33 8.50 -9.97
C ALA A 447 32.71 8.28 -9.34
N VAL A 448 33.03 9.09 -8.33
CA VAL A 448 34.19 8.90 -7.47
C VAL A 448 33.67 8.56 -6.08
N CYS A 449 34.20 7.48 -5.49
CA CYS A 449 33.83 7.06 -4.14
C CYS A 449 35.02 7.27 -3.17
N ASP A 450 34.72 7.57 -1.91
CA ASP A 450 35.71 7.61 -0.85
C ASP A 450 36.07 6.20 -0.36
N SER A 451 36.95 6.13 0.66
CA SER A 451 37.39 4.86 1.24
C SER A 451 36.24 4.08 1.95
N TRP A 452 35.12 4.69 2.22
CA TRP A 452 33.93 4.11 2.86
C TRP A 452 32.89 3.63 1.83
N GLY A 453 33.08 3.97 0.54
CA GLY A 453 32.16 3.67 -0.55
C GLY A 453 31.11 4.76 -0.78
N ASN A 454 31.18 5.91 -0.10
CA ASN A 454 30.28 7.03 -0.37
C ASN A 454 30.67 7.74 -1.66
N VAL A 455 29.71 8.04 -2.52
CA VAL A 455 29.95 8.82 -3.74
C VAL A 455 30.29 10.26 -3.39
N THR A 456 31.51 10.71 -3.66
CA THR A 456 31.96 12.08 -3.39
C THR A 456 31.82 13.00 -4.60
N GLU A 457 31.80 12.42 -5.80
CA GLU A 457 31.58 13.15 -7.06
C GLU A 457 30.76 12.30 -8.02
N MET A 458 29.85 12.91 -8.75
CA MET A 458 29.14 12.30 -9.88
C MET A 458 29.16 13.28 -11.05
N THR A 459 29.52 12.79 -12.24
CA THR A 459 29.71 13.62 -13.42
C THR A 459 28.93 13.06 -14.60
N TYR A 460 28.28 13.91 -15.39
CA TYR A 460 27.47 13.59 -16.56
C TYR A 460 28.15 14.03 -17.85
N TRP A 461 28.11 13.17 -18.85
CA TRP A 461 28.79 13.36 -20.12
C TRP A 461 27.81 13.26 -21.28
N GLY A 462 27.96 14.13 -22.26
CA GLY A 462 27.22 14.10 -23.51
C GLY A 462 27.72 13.01 -24.47
N THR A 463 27.05 12.90 -25.61
CA THR A 463 27.42 11.94 -26.67
C THR A 463 28.75 12.27 -27.36
N ASP A 464 29.22 13.52 -27.25
CA ASP A 464 30.51 13.97 -27.79
C ASP A 464 31.69 13.71 -26.82
N GLY A 465 31.43 13.05 -25.69
CA GLY A 465 32.44 12.75 -24.68
C GLY A 465 32.86 13.97 -23.83
N ARG A 466 32.16 15.09 -23.92
CA ARG A 466 32.37 16.28 -23.08
C ARG A 466 31.37 16.30 -21.94
N LEU A 467 31.63 17.12 -20.93
CA LEU A 467 30.66 17.38 -19.88
C LEU A 467 29.35 17.88 -20.49
N GLY A 468 28.24 17.26 -20.12
CA GLY A 468 26.91 17.58 -20.60
C GLY A 468 25.96 17.87 -19.44
N LEU A 469 25.02 18.78 -19.63
CA LEU A 469 23.94 18.99 -18.69
C LEU A 469 22.98 17.79 -18.78
N ASN A 470 22.65 17.24 -17.62
CA ASN A 470 21.56 16.26 -17.54
C ASN A 470 20.18 16.96 -17.66
N LYS A 471 19.08 16.22 -17.62
CA LYS A 471 17.72 16.79 -17.69
C LYS A 471 17.39 17.75 -16.52
N GLU A 472 18.10 17.68 -15.41
CA GLU A 472 17.91 18.53 -14.26
C GLU A 472 18.77 19.80 -14.30
N GLY A 473 19.59 19.99 -15.35
CA GLY A 473 20.30 21.24 -15.65
C GLY A 473 21.69 21.36 -15.04
N PHE A 474 22.31 20.28 -14.60
CA PHE A 474 23.70 20.27 -14.11
C PHE A 474 24.53 19.18 -14.79
N ALA A 475 25.85 19.38 -14.79
CA ALA A 475 26.80 18.43 -15.37
C ALA A 475 27.58 17.64 -14.31
N LYS A 476 27.60 18.13 -13.06
CA LYS A 476 28.37 17.50 -12.00
C LYS A 476 27.75 17.75 -10.64
N LEU A 477 27.85 16.77 -9.76
CA LEU A 477 27.49 16.79 -8.34
C LEU A 477 28.73 16.53 -7.50
N ASN A 478 28.89 17.28 -6.43
CA ASN A 478 29.84 16.98 -5.37
C ASN A 478 29.10 16.76 -4.06
N PHE A 479 29.54 15.73 -3.33
CA PHE A 479 29.00 15.37 -2.04
C PHE A 479 30.09 15.45 -0.98
N LYS A 480 29.74 15.93 0.23
CA LYS A 480 30.58 15.80 1.41
C LYS A 480 29.83 15.04 2.49
N TYR A 481 30.59 14.30 3.27
CA TYR A 481 30.08 13.47 4.35
C TYR A 481 30.79 13.80 5.66
N ASP A 482 30.08 13.66 6.79
CA ASP A 482 30.70 13.74 8.11
C ASP A 482 31.51 12.45 8.41
N GLU A 483 32.23 12.45 9.54
CA GLU A 483 33.03 11.29 9.97
C GLU A 483 32.23 10.01 10.20
N ARG A 484 30.89 10.10 10.26
CA ARG A 484 29.96 8.97 10.45
C ARG A 484 29.36 8.50 9.13
N GLY A 485 29.66 9.19 8.01
CA GLY A 485 29.14 8.86 6.68
C GLY A 485 27.80 9.50 6.34
N PHE A 486 27.31 10.48 7.12
CA PHE A 486 26.13 11.26 6.77
C PHE A 486 26.50 12.38 5.81
N ARG A 487 25.67 12.59 4.79
CA ARG A 487 25.91 13.57 3.74
C ARG A 487 25.63 15.00 4.25
N GLU A 488 26.68 15.80 4.42
CA GLU A 488 26.59 17.18 4.91
C GLU A 488 26.40 18.22 3.81
N GLU A 489 26.79 17.89 2.57
CA GLU A 489 26.75 18.85 1.47
C GLU A 489 26.47 18.14 0.15
N THR A 490 25.60 18.72 -0.66
CA THR A 490 25.43 18.43 -2.10
C THR A 490 25.56 19.73 -2.86
N ALA A 491 26.46 19.79 -3.85
CA ALA A 491 26.67 20.98 -4.68
C ALA A 491 26.57 20.62 -6.16
N TYR A 492 25.90 21.48 -6.93
CA TYR A 492 25.60 21.29 -8.36
C TYR A 492 26.45 22.22 -9.21
N PHE A 493 27.02 21.69 -10.29
CA PHE A 493 27.93 22.43 -11.14
C PHE A 493 27.55 22.29 -12.63
N ASP A 494 27.78 23.37 -13.37
CA ASP A 494 27.64 23.41 -14.83
C ASP A 494 28.83 22.74 -15.55
N VAL A 495 28.80 22.76 -16.89
CA VAL A 495 29.86 22.24 -17.75
C VAL A 495 31.21 22.96 -17.60
N ASN A 496 31.24 24.16 -17.02
CA ASN A 496 32.43 24.94 -16.76
C ASN A 496 32.93 24.77 -15.30
N ASN A 497 32.37 23.82 -14.55
CA ASN A 497 32.64 23.57 -13.14
C ASN A 497 32.33 24.76 -12.23
N LYS A 498 31.33 25.58 -12.60
CA LYS A 498 30.78 26.65 -11.76
C LYS A 498 29.49 26.17 -11.11
N LEU A 499 29.26 26.60 -9.86
CA LEU A 499 28.00 26.37 -9.20
C LEU A 499 26.83 26.83 -10.09
N CYS A 500 25.85 25.97 -10.32
CA CYS A 500 24.68 26.28 -11.12
C CYS A 500 23.41 25.85 -10.39
N MET A 501 22.33 26.49 -10.70
CA MET A 501 21.00 26.08 -10.25
C MET A 501 20.54 24.91 -11.10
N HIS A 502 20.14 23.82 -10.46
CA HIS A 502 19.38 22.78 -11.15
C HIS A 502 17.92 23.22 -11.31
N THR A 503 17.12 22.47 -12.06
CA THR A 503 15.72 22.80 -12.38
C THR A 503 14.84 23.10 -11.17
N GLY A 504 15.19 22.68 -9.97
CA GLY A 504 14.51 23.01 -8.72
C GLY A 504 14.88 24.36 -8.10
N GLY A 505 15.85 25.10 -8.67
CA GLY A 505 16.13 26.48 -8.28
C GLY A 505 17.17 26.68 -7.18
N TYR A 506 18.04 25.69 -6.91
CA TYR A 506 19.15 25.83 -5.96
C TYR A 506 20.45 25.23 -6.52
N ALA A 507 21.58 25.71 -6.02
CA ALA A 507 22.90 25.28 -6.47
C ALA A 507 23.65 24.44 -5.43
N LYS A 508 23.20 24.46 -4.19
CA LYS A 508 23.82 23.76 -3.07
C LYS A 508 22.84 23.44 -1.97
N VAL A 509 22.99 22.26 -1.36
CA VAL A 509 22.26 21.80 -0.17
C VAL A 509 23.26 21.58 0.93
N LEU A 510 22.94 22.00 2.15
CA LEU A 510 23.69 21.71 3.36
C LEU A 510 22.79 20.97 4.33
N GLU A 511 23.31 19.90 4.91
CA GLU A 511 22.57 19.03 5.84
C GLU A 511 23.40 18.89 7.12
N LYS A 512 22.75 18.93 8.29
CA LYS A 512 23.39 18.66 9.58
C LYS A 512 22.68 17.54 10.30
N TYR A 513 23.42 16.76 11.06
CA TYR A 513 22.91 15.59 11.74
C TYR A 513 23.23 15.62 13.23
N ASP A 514 22.28 15.18 14.05
CA ASP A 514 22.48 14.99 15.48
C ASP A 514 23.37 13.74 15.75
N PRO A 515 23.80 13.51 17.01
CA PRO A 515 24.56 12.31 17.37
C PRO A 515 23.87 10.98 17.08
N ARG A 516 22.54 10.98 16.89
CA ARG A 516 21.73 9.79 16.57
C ARG A 516 21.54 9.58 15.06
N GLY A 517 22.05 10.51 14.23
CA GLY A 517 21.92 10.45 12.78
C GLY A 517 20.62 11.03 12.22
N ASN A 518 19.87 11.80 13.01
CA ASN A 518 18.70 12.51 12.50
C ASN A 518 19.17 13.82 11.85
N CYS A 519 18.69 14.12 10.64
CA CYS A 519 18.94 15.40 10.00
C CYS A 519 18.26 16.52 10.81
N THR A 520 19.03 17.54 11.19
CA THR A 520 18.59 18.63 12.08
C THR A 520 18.50 19.98 11.38
N GLU A 521 19.17 20.16 10.24
CA GLU A 521 19.16 21.39 9.45
C GLU A 521 19.32 21.07 7.97
#